data_8a7cc4f08ab6ea03a8f0ca3c67e92ef4
#
_entry.id   8a7cc4f08ab6ea03a8f0ca3c67e92ef4
#
_cell.length_a   1.000
_cell.length_b   1.000
_cell.length_c   1.000
_cell.angle_alpha   90.00
_cell.angle_beta   90.00
_cell.angle_gamma   90.00
#
_symmetry.space_group_name_H-M   'P 1'
#
loop_
_entity.id
_entity.type
_entity.pdbx_description
1 polymer ?
#
loop_
_entity_poly.entity_id
_entity_poly.type
_entity_poly.pdbx_seq_one_letter_code
_entity_poly.pdbx_strand_id
1 'polypeptide(L)'
;MAQEGQDMETEKLHRGRLIDHLQLVVRDLEASRRFYAAVLEVLGIPIGGEGEGFFWADELFVSSADSPAALGNLTGRHHLAFQAEDEAQVRAFHAAGLAAGGTDNGGPGERPYHPGYYAAFLLDPDGNNIEAVFHGPARRSAASVVVEF
;
A
#
# COMPACT_ATOMS: atom_id res chain seq x y z
N MET A 1 -13.76 18.04 -7.66
CA MET A 1 -13.52 17.68 -7.14
C MET A 1 -13.58 17.89 -6.22
N ALA A 2 -13.32 18.13 -6.29
CA ALA A 2 -13.44 18.23 -5.11
C ALA A 2 -14.44 17.43 -4.54
N GLN A 3 -15.28 16.96 -5.24
CA GLN A 3 -16.28 16.21 -4.73
C GLN A 3 -15.78 15.04 -4.04
N GLU A 4 -14.90 14.35 -4.62
CA GLU A 4 -14.42 13.25 -3.96
C GLU A 4 -13.70 13.70 -2.79
N GLY A 5 -13.11 14.83 -2.83
CA GLY A 5 -12.44 15.32 -1.69
C GLY A 5 -13.37 15.45 -0.56
N GLN A 6 -14.59 15.86 -0.82
CA GLN A 6 -15.47 15.98 0.24
C GLN A 6 -15.89 14.71 0.78
N ASP A 7 -16.12 13.76 -0.04
CA ASP A 7 -16.52 12.49 0.47
C ASP A 7 -15.53 11.94 1.41
N MET A 8 -14.26 12.12 1.17
CA MET A 8 -13.28 11.59 2.06
C MET A 8 -13.36 12.20 3.40
N GLU A 9 -13.89 13.38 3.50
CA GLU A 9 -13.84 14.03 4.76
C GLU A 9 -14.93 13.70 5.68
N THR A 10 -15.93 13.00 5.24
CA THR A 10 -17.06 12.82 6.08
C THR A 10 -17.02 11.62 6.91
N GLU A 11 -16.04 10.76 6.72
CA GLU A 11 -16.13 9.48 7.33
C GLU A 11 -14.93 9.17 8.18
N LYS A 12 -14.67 7.92 8.36
CA LYS A 12 -13.57 7.45 9.16
C LYS A 12 -12.38 7.24 8.27
N LEU A 13 -11.22 7.64 8.76
CA LEU A 13 -9.97 7.42 8.05
C LEU A 13 -9.11 6.50 8.87
N HIS A 14 -8.60 5.45 8.27
CA HIS A 14 -7.72 4.51 8.95
C HIS A 14 -6.28 4.99 8.81
N ARG A 15 -5.58 5.07 9.95
CA ARG A 15 -4.22 5.61 9.99
C ARG A 15 -3.36 4.71 10.85
N GLY A 16 -2.05 4.77 10.63
CA GLY A 16 -1.12 4.06 11.47
C GLY A 16 -0.87 4.81 12.77
N ARG A 17 -0.14 4.16 13.66
CA ARG A 17 0.17 4.77 14.93
C ARG A 17 1.14 5.93 14.77
N LEU A 18 2.11 5.80 13.89
CA LEU A 18 3.10 6.83 13.66
C LEU A 18 2.79 7.65 12.42
N ILE A 19 2.33 7.02 11.35
CA ILE A 19 2.20 7.68 10.06
C ILE A 19 0.73 8.02 9.81
N ASP A 20 0.45 9.29 9.56
CA ASP A 20 -0.90 9.70 9.17
C ASP A 20 -1.13 9.34 7.71
N HIS A 21 -0.24 9.78 6.84
CA HIS A 21 -0.31 9.36 5.43
C HIS A 21 1.06 9.50 4.81
N LEU A 22 1.28 8.71 3.76
CA LEU A 22 2.53 8.71 3.01
C LEU A 22 2.18 8.94 1.56
N GLN A 23 2.89 9.84 0.89
CA GLN A 23 2.64 10.10 -0.53
C GLN A 23 3.76 9.53 -1.37
N LEU A 24 3.39 8.71 -2.34
CA LEU A 24 4.31 8.25 -3.37
C LEU A 24 4.01 9.03 -4.65
N VAL A 25 5.05 9.54 -5.27
CA VAL A 25 4.94 10.23 -6.55
C VAL A 25 5.48 9.28 -7.59
N VAL A 26 4.63 8.89 -8.54
CA VAL A 26 4.95 7.80 -9.45
C VAL A 26 4.98 8.29 -10.88
N ARG A 27 5.68 7.50 -11.71
CA ARG A 27 5.87 7.88 -13.09
C ARG A 27 4.62 7.62 -13.93
N ASP A 28 3.97 6.49 -13.69
CA ASP A 28 2.80 6.07 -14.47
C ASP A 28 1.68 5.75 -13.48
N LEU A 29 0.78 6.70 -13.32
CA LEU A 29 -0.26 6.57 -12.31
C LEU A 29 -1.18 5.39 -12.58
N GLU A 30 -1.48 5.13 -13.85
CA GLU A 30 -2.35 4.03 -14.21
C GLU A 30 -1.71 2.69 -13.85
N ALA A 31 -0.42 2.53 -14.15
CA ALA A 31 0.28 1.30 -13.82
C ALA A 31 0.34 1.10 -12.31
N SER A 32 0.60 2.17 -11.58
CA SER A 32 0.65 2.09 -10.12
C SER A 32 -0.72 1.79 -9.54
N ARG A 33 -1.76 2.39 -10.09
CA ARG A 33 -3.10 2.13 -9.61
C ARG A 33 -3.47 0.67 -9.79
N ARG A 34 -3.13 0.10 -10.95
CA ARG A 34 -3.44 -1.30 -11.19
C ARG A 34 -2.72 -2.20 -10.20
N PHE A 35 -1.44 -1.91 -9.96
CA PHE A 35 -0.66 -2.71 -9.03
C PHE A 35 -1.20 -2.60 -7.61
N TYR A 36 -1.34 -1.37 -7.11
CA TYR A 36 -1.74 -1.19 -5.71
C TYR A 36 -3.18 -1.61 -5.47
N ALA A 37 -4.07 -1.38 -6.43
CA ALA A 37 -5.45 -1.85 -6.26
C ALA A 37 -5.49 -3.36 -6.10
N ALA A 38 -4.67 -4.07 -6.87
CA ALA A 38 -4.68 -5.52 -6.82
C ALA A 38 -4.12 -6.05 -5.51
N VAL A 39 -2.96 -5.55 -5.09
CA VAL A 39 -2.34 -6.09 -3.87
C VAL A 39 -3.06 -5.65 -2.62
N LEU A 40 -3.59 -4.43 -2.59
CA LEU A 40 -4.29 -3.96 -1.41
C LEU A 40 -5.66 -4.60 -1.28
N GLU A 41 -6.29 -4.94 -2.39
CA GLU A 41 -7.56 -5.64 -2.29
C GLU A 41 -7.37 -6.99 -1.60
N VAL A 42 -6.27 -7.66 -1.86
CA VAL A 42 -5.98 -8.93 -1.17
C VAL A 42 -5.91 -8.71 0.33
N LEU A 43 -5.39 -7.58 0.76
CA LEU A 43 -5.26 -7.27 2.17
C LEU A 43 -6.55 -6.70 2.77
N GLY A 44 -7.60 -6.60 1.97
CA GLY A 44 -8.87 -6.07 2.46
C GLY A 44 -8.91 -4.56 2.51
N ILE A 45 -8.03 -3.88 1.77
CA ILE A 45 -7.95 -2.43 1.77
C ILE A 45 -8.25 -1.94 0.35
N PRO A 46 -9.49 -1.60 0.06
CA PRO A 46 -9.82 -1.14 -1.30
C PRO A 46 -9.34 0.29 -1.53
N ILE A 47 -9.29 0.69 -2.78
CA ILE A 47 -9.03 2.08 -3.10
C ILE A 47 -10.12 2.90 -2.42
N GLY A 48 -9.72 3.87 -1.62
CA GLY A 48 -10.66 4.68 -0.86
C GLY A 48 -11.18 5.88 -1.63
N GLY A 49 -10.34 6.43 -2.49
CA GLY A 49 -10.75 7.55 -3.31
C GLY A 49 -9.77 7.78 -4.43
N GLU A 50 -10.21 8.49 -5.46
CA GLU A 50 -9.34 8.82 -6.58
C GLU A 50 -9.87 10.04 -7.27
N GLY A 51 -9.01 10.71 -7.98
CA GLY A 51 -9.36 11.87 -8.75
C GLY A 51 -8.36 12.02 -9.87
N GLU A 52 -8.32 13.22 -10.45
CA GLU A 52 -7.39 13.46 -11.52
C GLU A 52 -6.00 13.56 -10.93
N GLY A 53 -5.12 12.65 -11.32
CA GLY A 53 -3.73 12.70 -10.88
C GLY A 53 -3.42 12.01 -9.57
N PHE A 54 -4.38 11.33 -8.95
CA PHE A 54 -4.09 10.68 -7.69
C PHE A 54 -5.10 9.57 -7.36
N PHE A 55 -4.71 8.68 -6.42
CA PHE A 55 -5.62 7.80 -5.72
C PHE A 55 -5.06 7.57 -4.32
N TRP A 56 -5.89 7.06 -3.42
CA TRP A 56 -5.42 6.76 -2.08
C TRP A 56 -6.17 5.55 -1.53
N ALA A 57 -5.52 4.88 -0.60
CA ALA A 57 -6.08 3.75 0.12
C ALA A 57 -5.53 3.86 1.54
N ASP A 58 -6.41 3.97 2.51
CA ASP A 58 -6.03 4.22 3.90
C ASP A 58 -4.98 5.34 3.94
N GLU A 59 -3.81 5.08 4.52
CA GLU A 59 -2.80 6.13 4.67
C GLU A 59 -1.82 6.21 3.50
N LEU A 60 -2.03 5.45 2.45
CA LEU A 60 -1.17 5.51 1.27
C LEU A 60 -1.82 6.40 0.21
N PHE A 61 -1.11 7.46 -0.18
CA PHE A 61 -1.58 8.41 -1.19
C PHE A 61 -0.62 8.33 -2.37
N VAL A 62 -1.11 8.14 -3.58
CA VAL A 62 -0.27 7.97 -4.77
C VAL A 62 -0.65 9.02 -5.79
N SER A 63 0.32 9.74 -6.32
CA SER A 63 0.04 10.81 -7.27
C SER A 63 1.05 10.81 -8.40
N SER A 64 0.68 11.48 -9.48
CA SER A 64 1.58 11.67 -10.60
C SER A 64 2.57 12.79 -10.31
N ALA A 65 3.57 12.93 -11.17
CA ALA A 65 4.65 13.88 -10.95
C ALA A 65 4.21 15.33 -11.09
N ASP A 66 3.08 15.58 -11.68
CA ASP A 66 2.60 16.96 -11.80
C ASP A 66 1.75 17.37 -10.59
N SER A 67 1.68 16.55 -9.56
CA SER A 67 1.09 16.96 -8.30
C SER A 67 1.86 18.14 -7.73
N PRO A 68 1.19 19.14 -7.14
CA PRO A 68 1.91 20.26 -6.54
C PRO A 68 2.91 19.84 -5.47
N ALA A 69 2.64 18.75 -4.76
CA ALA A 69 3.55 18.30 -3.73
C ALA A 69 4.80 17.66 -4.31
N ALA A 70 4.75 17.21 -5.55
CA ALA A 70 5.88 16.53 -6.15
C ALA A 70 6.91 17.49 -6.73
N LEU A 71 6.49 18.68 -7.11
CA LEU A 71 7.38 19.65 -7.73
C LEU A 71 8.14 19.07 -8.91
N GLY A 72 7.49 18.17 -9.66
CA GLY A 72 8.09 17.60 -10.84
C GLY A 72 9.01 16.41 -10.60
N ASN A 73 9.16 15.98 -9.35
CA ASN A 73 10.09 14.89 -9.04
C ASN A 73 9.34 13.65 -8.57
N LEU A 74 9.92 12.50 -8.87
CA LEU A 74 9.39 11.24 -8.36
C LEU A 74 9.95 10.98 -6.96
N THR A 75 9.23 10.19 -6.17
CA THR A 75 9.82 9.73 -4.91
C THR A 75 10.94 8.76 -5.23
N GLY A 76 11.88 8.64 -4.32
CA GLY A 76 12.98 7.71 -4.49
C GLY A 76 12.49 6.29 -4.27
N ARG A 77 13.45 5.37 -4.16
CA ARG A 77 13.11 4.00 -3.90
C ARG A 77 12.79 3.82 -2.45
N HIS A 78 11.63 3.28 -2.16
CA HIS A 78 11.17 3.07 -0.80
C HIS A 78 10.95 1.60 -0.55
N HIS A 79 11.00 1.22 0.72
CA HIS A 79 10.58 -0.10 1.16
C HIS A 79 9.34 0.11 2.04
N LEU A 80 8.23 -0.46 1.60
CA LEU A 80 6.99 -0.36 2.36
C LEU A 80 6.51 -1.77 2.67
N ALA A 81 6.18 -2.03 3.92
CA ALA A 81 5.66 -3.32 4.32
C ALA A 81 4.22 -3.17 4.77
N PHE A 82 3.35 -3.95 4.18
CA PHE A 82 1.93 -3.96 4.53
C PHE A 82 1.65 -5.16 5.41
N GLN A 83 0.74 -5.02 6.34
CA GLN A 83 0.42 -6.06 7.28
C GLN A 83 -0.53 -7.07 6.67
N ALA A 84 -0.22 -8.35 6.83
CA ALA A 84 -1.08 -9.42 6.38
C ALA A 84 -1.58 -10.20 7.59
N GLU A 85 -2.76 -10.81 7.45
CA GLU A 85 -3.39 -11.48 8.57
C GLU A 85 -2.95 -12.92 8.73
N ASP A 86 -2.45 -13.53 7.66
CA ASP A 86 -2.00 -14.91 7.70
C ASP A 86 -1.09 -15.18 6.50
N GLU A 87 -0.55 -16.39 6.45
CA GLU A 87 0.35 -16.75 5.37
C GLU A 87 -0.35 -16.82 4.03
N ALA A 88 -1.60 -17.23 4.03
CA ALA A 88 -2.35 -17.32 2.78
C ALA A 88 -2.50 -15.93 2.14
N GLN A 89 -2.69 -14.92 2.96
CA GLN A 89 -2.81 -13.56 2.44
C GLN A 89 -1.49 -13.07 1.86
N VAL A 90 -0.37 -13.45 2.49
CA VAL A 90 0.95 -13.11 1.95
C VAL A 90 1.14 -13.75 0.57
N ARG A 91 0.75 -15.03 0.43
CA ARG A 91 0.89 -15.70 -0.85
C ARG A 91 -0.01 -15.07 -1.91
N ALA A 92 -1.24 -14.73 -1.54
CA ALA A 92 -2.18 -14.11 -2.49
C ALA A 92 -1.71 -12.73 -2.90
N PHE A 93 -1.11 -11.98 -1.98
CA PHE A 93 -0.54 -10.67 -2.27
C PHE A 93 0.53 -10.80 -3.36
N HIS A 94 1.42 -11.76 -3.22
CA HIS A 94 2.52 -11.93 -4.16
C HIS A 94 1.97 -12.30 -5.55
N ALA A 95 1.05 -13.23 -5.59
CA ALA A 95 0.47 -13.64 -6.87
C ALA A 95 -0.28 -12.50 -7.54
N ALA A 96 -1.06 -11.74 -6.77
CA ALA A 96 -1.83 -10.64 -7.33
C ALA A 96 -0.92 -9.54 -7.86
N GLY A 97 0.15 -9.26 -7.14
CA GLY A 97 1.07 -8.21 -7.57
C GLY A 97 1.82 -8.58 -8.85
N LEU A 98 2.21 -9.85 -8.98
CA LEU A 98 2.86 -10.29 -10.21
C LEU A 98 1.89 -10.17 -11.38
N ALA A 99 0.63 -10.54 -11.17
CA ALA A 99 -0.36 -10.47 -12.25
C ALA A 99 -0.68 -9.02 -12.63
N ALA A 100 -0.47 -8.08 -11.73
CA ALA A 100 -0.84 -6.69 -11.94
C ALA A 100 0.35 -5.79 -12.29
N GLY A 101 1.46 -6.38 -12.74
CA GLY A 101 2.56 -5.58 -13.25
C GLY A 101 3.75 -5.44 -12.32
N GLY A 102 3.72 -6.06 -11.16
CA GLY A 102 4.86 -6.05 -10.26
C GLY A 102 5.91 -7.06 -10.69
N THR A 103 7.09 -6.94 -10.12
CA THR A 103 8.20 -7.83 -10.39
C THR A 103 8.56 -8.56 -9.11
N ASP A 104 8.88 -9.85 -9.20
CA ASP A 104 9.25 -10.64 -8.03
C ASP A 104 10.53 -10.10 -7.40
N ASN A 105 10.51 -9.96 -6.08
CA ASN A 105 11.68 -9.53 -5.32
C ASN A 105 11.86 -10.39 -4.07
N GLY A 106 11.26 -11.58 -4.05
CA GLY A 106 11.36 -12.51 -2.94
C GLY A 106 10.04 -13.20 -2.71
N GLY A 107 9.93 -14.46 -3.07
CA GLY A 107 8.67 -15.20 -2.98
C GLY A 107 8.24 -15.43 -1.54
N PRO A 108 7.00 -15.87 -1.35
CA PRO A 108 6.47 -16.08 -0.01
C PRO A 108 7.28 -17.12 0.76
N GLY A 109 7.60 -16.82 2.00
CA GLY A 109 8.36 -17.74 2.84
C GLY A 109 8.78 -17.09 4.11
N GLU A 110 9.37 -17.90 4.98
CA GLU A 110 9.87 -17.40 6.26
C GLU A 110 11.12 -16.61 6.07
N ARG A 111 11.34 -15.66 6.98
CA ARG A 111 12.53 -14.83 6.99
C ARG A 111 13.11 -14.85 8.41
N PRO A 112 14.40 -14.65 8.55
CA PRO A 112 15.06 -14.86 9.85
C PRO A 112 14.99 -13.67 10.79
N TYR A 113 14.06 -12.77 10.61
CA TYR A 113 14.02 -11.55 11.42
C TYR A 113 13.48 -11.84 12.82
N HIS A 114 12.52 -12.73 12.93
CA HIS A 114 12.07 -13.28 14.21
C HIS A 114 11.27 -14.54 13.89
N PRO A 115 11.05 -15.41 14.86
CA PRO A 115 10.29 -16.64 14.60
C PRO A 115 8.88 -16.32 14.11
N GLY A 116 8.50 -16.95 13.03
CA GLY A 116 7.17 -16.75 12.48
C GLY A 116 7.05 -15.62 11.47
N TYR A 117 8.14 -14.89 11.22
CA TYR A 117 8.11 -13.81 10.22
C TYR A 117 7.95 -14.45 8.84
N TYR A 118 6.80 -14.24 8.20
CA TYR A 118 6.50 -14.83 6.90
C TYR A 118 6.14 -13.69 5.95
N ALA A 119 6.85 -13.59 4.84
CA ALA A 119 6.70 -12.41 3.99
C ALA A 119 6.93 -12.72 2.53
N ALA A 120 6.50 -11.81 1.67
CA ALA A 120 6.80 -11.85 0.26
C ALA A 120 7.10 -10.42 -0.19
N PHE A 121 7.92 -10.29 -1.21
CA PHE A 121 8.41 -9.00 -1.68
C PHE A 121 8.19 -8.86 -3.18
N LEU A 122 7.79 -7.68 -3.59
CA LEU A 122 7.60 -7.32 -5.00
C LEU A 122 8.26 -5.99 -5.25
N LEU A 123 8.58 -5.72 -6.50
CA LEU A 123 8.88 -4.36 -6.91
C LEU A 123 7.65 -3.80 -7.59
N ASP A 124 7.26 -2.59 -7.22
CA ASP A 124 6.15 -1.93 -7.88
C ASP A 124 6.62 -1.36 -9.22
N PRO A 125 5.76 -0.74 -10.02
CA PRO A 125 6.18 -0.25 -11.34
C PRO A 125 7.31 0.76 -11.31
N ASP A 126 7.53 1.43 -10.19
CA ASP A 126 8.63 2.38 -10.07
C ASP A 126 9.84 1.82 -9.37
N GLY A 127 9.81 0.55 -9.00
CA GLY A 127 10.96 -0.08 -8.37
C GLY A 127 11.00 0.01 -6.87
N ASN A 128 9.90 0.39 -6.23
CA ASN A 128 9.83 0.38 -4.79
C ASN A 128 9.68 -1.06 -4.30
N ASN A 129 10.30 -1.36 -3.16
CA ASN A 129 10.28 -2.69 -2.58
C ASN A 129 9.04 -2.81 -1.68
N ILE A 130 8.06 -3.55 -2.15
CA ILE A 130 6.76 -3.65 -1.48
C ILE A 130 6.62 -5.04 -0.89
N GLU A 131 6.36 -5.08 0.40
CA GLU A 131 6.33 -6.33 1.16
C GLU A 131 4.96 -6.54 1.77
N ALA A 132 4.50 -7.79 1.85
CA ALA A 132 3.42 -8.16 2.76
C ALA A 132 4.04 -9.03 3.83
N VAL A 133 3.73 -8.76 5.09
CA VAL A 133 4.33 -9.49 6.20
C VAL A 133 3.27 -9.96 7.19
N PHE A 134 3.37 -11.22 7.58
CA PHE A 134 2.60 -11.81 8.66
C PHE A 134 3.60 -12.20 9.73
N HIS A 135 3.40 -11.69 10.94
CA HIS A 135 4.36 -11.87 12.01
C HIS A 135 4.19 -13.15 12.80
N GLY A 136 3.37 -14.07 12.32
CA GLY A 136 3.09 -15.29 13.06
C GLY A 136 1.99 -15.02 14.07
N PRO A 137 1.90 -15.82 15.12
CA PRO A 137 0.80 -15.67 16.07
C PRO A 137 0.99 -14.47 16.99
N ALA A 138 1.33 -13.34 16.44
CA ALA A 138 1.52 -12.13 17.22
C ALA A 138 0.17 -11.50 17.54
N ARG A 139 0.13 -10.72 18.61
CA ARG A 139 -1.09 -10.09 19.05
C ARG A 139 -1.02 -8.60 18.74
N ARG A 140 -2.04 -8.07 18.11
CA ARG A 140 -2.13 -6.66 17.85
C ARG A 140 -3.12 -6.04 18.82
N SER A 141 -2.79 -4.87 19.36
CA SER A 141 -3.69 -4.22 20.30
C SER A 141 -4.86 -3.56 19.59
N ALA A 142 -4.69 -3.21 18.33
CA ALA A 142 -5.75 -2.60 17.54
C ALA A 142 -5.43 -2.78 16.09
N ALA A 143 -6.45 -2.83 15.24
CA ALA A 143 -6.24 -2.96 13.80
C ALA A 143 -5.63 -1.69 13.23
N SER A 144 -6.11 -0.54 13.70
CA SER A 144 -5.63 0.75 13.19
C SER A 144 -6.14 1.82 14.15
N VAL A 145 -5.73 3.05 13.88
CA VAL A 145 -6.32 4.20 14.54
C VAL A 145 -7.40 4.72 13.59
N VAL A 146 -8.58 5.01 14.12
CA VAL A 146 -9.65 5.56 13.32
C VAL A 146 -9.82 7.02 13.69
N VAL A 147 -9.76 7.90 12.69
CA VAL A 147 -9.96 9.32 12.88
C VAL A 147 -11.34 9.66 12.34
N GLU A 148 -12.16 10.27 13.16
CA GLU A 148 -13.51 10.66 12.76
C GLU A 148 -13.65 12.15 12.88
N PHE A 149 -14.27 12.76 11.92
CA PHE A 149 -14.48 14.21 11.95
C PHE A 149 -15.92 14.54 12.33
#